data_151dfa1cff887fc9c01b4f1dd25b9f64
#
_entry.id   151dfa1cff887fc9c01b4f1dd25b9f64
#
_cell.length_a   1.000
_cell.length_b   1.000
_cell.length_c   1.000
_cell.angle_alpha   90.00
_cell.angle_beta   90.00
_cell.angle_gamma   90.00
#
_symmetry.space_group_name_H-M   'P 1'
#
loop_
_entity.id
_entity.type
_entity.pdbx_description
1 polymer ?
#
loop_
_entity_poly.entity_id
_entity_poly.type
_entity_poly.pdbx_seq_one_letter_code
_entity_poly.pdbx_strand_id
1 'polypeptide(L)'
;EIKEQTVFMGDFPVMTDRGTFIINGTERVVVSQLVRSPGVIFQPGERYRLRNLSKHQLVTGTIHPYRGEWIEFDVEQKPGKDVTAGCRVARKRRLSMFVLLRALGYDEQNHPGFLERFVRHFDYLEGQWEKDRLPEGWEAAVEAGERKAPQDEALLEIYKRVRPGEPPSVEAARAYLRNAFFESRRYDLSRVGRYKLNRKLGPEIERCEELFDIELERPAPDQSVLSRSEVLATCTYLLHLAKGEPGYRLDDQDHFANRRIRSVGELIQNQVRIGLSRMERVVRERMTTQDVESITPTTLINIRPVVAAIKEFFGTSQLSQFMDQVNPLSGLTHRRRLSALGPGGLSRERAGFEVRDVHFSHYGRMCPIETPEGPNIGLIGALATYGQVNPFGFIESPYRVVTNGKVTDEIVYLAADEEEEYVVAQANAPLHDNGTF
;
A
#
# COMPACT_ATOMS: atom_id res chain seq x y z
N GLU A 1 36.53 -20.51 10.60
CA GLU A 1 36.30 -20.30 12.05
C GLU A 1 35.05 -19.46 12.25
N ILE A 2 34.13 -19.93 13.12
CA ILE A 2 32.91 -19.17 13.49
C ILE A 2 33.27 -18.38 14.75
N LYS A 3 33.11 -17.05 14.68
CA LYS A 3 33.33 -16.15 15.83
C LYS A 3 32.00 -15.55 16.28
N GLU A 4 31.66 -15.75 17.56
CA GLU A 4 30.48 -15.17 18.20
C GLU A 4 30.90 -14.14 19.24
N GLN A 5 30.23 -12.99 19.24
CA GLN A 5 30.44 -11.92 20.22
C GLN A 5 29.17 -11.15 20.47
N THR A 6 28.92 -10.76 21.71
CA THR A 6 27.85 -9.82 22.04
C THR A 6 28.29 -8.40 21.71
N VAL A 7 27.48 -7.68 20.93
CA VAL A 7 27.75 -6.29 20.55
C VAL A 7 26.68 -5.39 21.17
N PHE A 8 27.18 -4.35 21.90
CA PHE A 8 26.29 -3.33 22.44
C PHE A 8 25.71 -2.47 21.30
N MET A 9 24.39 -2.36 21.21
CA MET A 9 23.71 -1.64 20.13
C MET A 9 23.30 -0.20 20.48
N GLY A 10 23.62 0.27 21.69
CA GLY A 10 23.24 1.59 22.20
C GLY A 10 22.07 1.55 23.17
N ASP A 11 21.74 2.71 23.72
CA ASP A 11 20.59 2.88 24.62
C ASP A 11 19.32 3.15 23.81
N PHE A 12 18.24 2.52 24.23
CA PHE A 12 16.91 2.67 23.62
C PHE A 12 15.97 3.39 24.61
N PRO A 13 15.30 4.50 24.22
CA PRO A 13 14.36 5.18 25.10
C PRO A 13 13.19 4.28 25.48
N VAL A 14 12.93 4.16 26.78
CA VAL A 14 11.80 3.39 27.31
C VAL A 14 10.57 4.27 27.39
N MET A 15 9.41 3.74 27.01
CA MET A 15 8.13 4.40 27.21
C MET A 15 7.76 4.39 28.69
N THR A 16 7.33 5.52 29.23
CA THR A 16 6.80 5.62 30.59
C THR A 16 5.41 4.99 30.69
N ASP A 17 4.94 4.71 31.91
CA ASP A 17 3.58 4.17 32.16
C ASP A 17 2.46 5.10 31.63
N ARG A 18 2.80 6.36 31.37
CA ARG A 18 1.89 7.37 30.81
C ARG A 18 1.90 7.43 29.28
N GLY A 19 2.67 6.58 28.60
CA GLY A 19 2.78 6.59 27.13
C GLY A 19 3.63 7.72 26.58
N THR A 20 4.58 8.23 27.36
CA THR A 20 5.50 9.31 26.98
C THR A 20 6.93 8.83 26.97
N PHE A 21 7.85 9.64 26.44
CA PHE A 21 9.28 9.40 26.43
C PHE A 21 10.02 10.57 27.07
N ILE A 22 11.05 10.29 27.85
CA ILE A 22 11.92 11.33 28.42
C ILE A 22 13.16 11.45 27.55
N ILE A 23 13.26 12.54 26.82
CA ILE A 23 14.36 12.81 25.89
C ILE A 23 15.04 14.11 26.29
N ASN A 24 16.34 14.05 26.60
CA ASN A 24 17.12 15.20 27.07
C ASN A 24 16.44 15.95 28.23
N GLY A 25 15.88 15.22 29.18
CA GLY A 25 15.18 15.77 30.34
C GLY A 25 13.80 16.36 30.09
N THR A 26 13.26 16.26 28.85
CA THR A 26 11.94 16.73 28.49
C THR A 26 11.00 15.57 28.18
N GLU A 27 9.75 15.67 28.62
CA GLU A 27 8.73 14.68 28.35
C GLU A 27 8.14 14.93 26.95
N ARG A 28 8.17 13.90 26.10
CA ARG A 28 7.69 13.95 24.73
C ARG A 28 6.63 12.91 24.46
N VAL A 29 5.68 13.27 23.60
CA VAL A 29 4.66 12.38 23.08
C VAL A 29 4.92 12.13 21.60
N VAL A 30 4.93 10.87 21.20
CA VAL A 30 4.96 10.48 19.79
C VAL A 30 3.51 10.34 19.32
N VAL A 31 3.09 11.28 18.47
CA VAL A 31 1.74 11.32 17.92
C VAL A 31 1.57 10.23 16.86
N SER A 32 0.47 9.48 16.95
CA SER A 32 0.12 8.47 15.96
C SER A 32 -0.17 9.10 14.61
N GLN A 33 0.29 8.46 13.54
CA GLN A 33 0.17 8.96 12.18
C GLN A 33 -0.96 8.24 11.44
N LEU A 34 -1.83 9.00 10.77
CA LEU A 34 -2.85 8.49 9.88
C LEU A 34 -2.29 8.39 8.46
N VAL A 35 -2.21 7.19 7.92
CA VAL A 35 -1.62 6.90 6.61
C VAL A 35 -2.55 6.08 5.74
N ARG A 36 -2.34 6.09 4.44
CA ARG A 36 -3.02 5.16 3.53
C ARG A 36 -2.60 3.73 3.85
N SER A 37 -3.59 2.83 3.83
CA SER A 37 -3.32 1.40 3.97
C SER A 37 -2.58 0.88 2.73
N PRO A 38 -1.57 0.02 2.90
CA PRO A 38 -1.06 -0.77 1.79
C PRO A 38 -2.16 -1.68 1.25
N GLY A 39 -2.10 -2.00 -0.04
CA GLY A 39 -3.10 -2.80 -0.71
C GLY A 39 -3.35 -2.32 -2.14
N VAL A 40 -4.48 -2.70 -2.73
CA VAL A 40 -4.90 -2.21 -4.04
C VAL A 40 -6.06 -1.24 -3.90
N ILE A 41 -6.01 -0.13 -4.63
CA ILE A 41 -7.03 0.92 -4.62
C ILE A 41 -7.41 1.24 -6.08
N PHE A 42 -8.71 1.27 -6.36
CA PHE A 42 -9.28 1.63 -7.66
C PHE A 42 -10.00 2.96 -7.57
N GLN A 43 -9.67 3.88 -8.46
CA GLN A 43 -10.13 5.26 -8.39
C GLN A 43 -10.49 5.83 -9.76
N PRO A 44 -11.35 6.87 -9.83
CA PRO A 44 -11.45 7.67 -11.02
C PRO A 44 -10.13 8.43 -11.24
N GLY A 45 -9.64 8.48 -12.47
CA GLY A 45 -8.41 9.19 -12.80
C GLY A 45 -8.51 10.70 -12.59
N GLU A 46 -7.41 11.36 -12.29
CA GLU A 46 -7.36 12.81 -11.99
C GLU A 46 -7.94 13.70 -13.10
N ARG A 47 -7.84 13.29 -14.36
CA ARG A 47 -8.41 14.03 -15.49
C ARG A 47 -9.94 14.09 -15.46
N TYR A 48 -10.59 13.18 -14.74
CA TYR A 48 -12.03 13.17 -14.56
C TYR A 48 -12.50 14.28 -13.62
N ARG A 49 -11.67 14.66 -12.66
CA ARG A 49 -11.97 15.73 -11.69
C ARG A 49 -11.85 17.15 -12.26
N LEU A 50 -10.97 17.36 -13.24
CA LEU A 50 -10.60 18.70 -13.72
C LEU A 50 -11.44 19.23 -14.89
N ARG A 51 -12.26 18.40 -15.54
CA ARG A 51 -13.08 18.84 -16.68
C ARG A 51 -14.42 18.12 -16.66
N ASN A 52 -15.47 18.86 -16.42
CA ASN A 52 -16.88 18.48 -16.67
C ASN A 52 -17.16 18.14 -18.16
N LEU A 53 -16.19 17.65 -18.87
CA LEU A 53 -16.27 17.20 -20.24
C LEU A 53 -16.48 15.68 -20.25
N SER A 54 -17.76 15.34 -19.96
CA SER A 54 -18.46 14.15 -20.47
C SER A 54 -17.64 13.26 -21.41
N LYS A 55 -17.61 11.97 -21.11
CA LYS A 55 -17.25 10.85 -22.00
C LYS A 55 -15.81 10.35 -22.03
N HIS A 56 -14.94 10.69 -21.09
CA HIS A 56 -13.70 9.94 -20.91
C HIS A 56 -13.75 9.24 -19.55
N GLN A 57 -14.04 7.96 -19.56
CA GLN A 57 -13.87 7.15 -18.37
C GLN A 57 -12.38 6.81 -18.23
N LEU A 58 -11.67 7.58 -17.43
CA LEU A 58 -10.37 7.21 -16.94
C LEU A 58 -10.56 6.57 -15.57
N VAL A 59 -10.21 5.30 -15.47
CA VAL A 59 -10.19 4.55 -14.21
C VAL A 59 -8.75 4.13 -13.95
N THR A 60 -8.32 4.24 -12.72
CA THR A 60 -6.98 3.86 -12.30
C THR A 60 -7.04 2.83 -11.18
N GLY A 61 -6.12 1.87 -11.21
CA GLY A 61 -5.89 0.93 -10.14
C GLY A 61 -4.43 1.02 -9.69
N THR A 62 -4.19 1.11 -8.40
CA THR A 62 -2.81 1.24 -7.89
C THR A 62 -2.56 0.23 -6.80
N ILE A 63 -1.46 -0.52 -6.92
CA ILE A 63 -0.95 -1.37 -5.86
C ILE A 63 0.03 -0.56 -5.02
N HIS A 64 -0.33 -0.33 -3.76
CA HIS A 64 0.46 0.37 -2.77
C HIS A 64 1.13 -0.62 -1.81
N PRO A 65 2.45 -0.81 -1.84
CA PRO A 65 3.14 -1.57 -0.81
C PRO A 65 3.30 -0.75 0.48
N TYR A 66 3.59 -1.43 1.56
CA TYR A 66 4.10 -0.79 2.77
C TYR A 66 5.49 -0.18 2.52
N ARG A 67 6.33 -0.92 1.78
CA ARG A 67 7.67 -0.52 1.36
C ARG A 67 7.98 -1.09 -0.03
N GLY A 68 8.35 -0.26 -0.97
CA GLY A 68 8.70 -0.65 -2.33
C GLY A 68 8.13 0.29 -3.38
N GLU A 69 8.25 -0.12 -4.62
CA GLU A 69 7.76 0.64 -5.78
C GLU A 69 6.27 0.38 -6.03
N TRP A 70 5.59 1.38 -6.56
CA TRP A 70 4.19 1.27 -6.93
C TRP A 70 4.03 0.71 -8.34
N ILE A 71 2.93 -0.04 -8.54
CA ILE A 71 2.44 -0.36 -9.87
C ILE A 71 1.08 0.34 -10.03
N GLU A 72 1.00 1.20 -11.03
CA GLU A 72 -0.22 1.92 -11.38
C GLU A 72 -0.75 1.36 -12.70
N PHE A 73 -2.06 1.14 -12.76
CA PHE A 73 -2.79 0.72 -13.95
C PHE A 73 -3.77 1.80 -14.32
N ASP A 74 -4.00 1.98 -15.59
CA ASP A 74 -5.02 2.91 -16.09
C ASP A 74 -5.75 2.33 -17.30
N VAL A 75 -7.05 2.62 -17.38
CA VAL A 75 -7.87 2.41 -18.58
C VAL A 75 -8.36 3.76 -19.03
N GLU A 76 -7.97 4.17 -20.21
CA GLU A 76 -8.28 5.48 -20.79
C GLU A 76 -9.05 5.32 -22.10
N GLN A 77 -10.16 6.02 -22.22
CA GLN A 77 -10.89 6.16 -23.48
C GLN A 77 -10.85 7.63 -23.90
N LYS A 78 -10.24 7.94 -25.04
CA LYS A 78 -10.26 9.28 -25.65
C LYS A 78 -11.37 9.35 -26.70
N PRO A 79 -12.02 10.54 -26.89
CA PRO A 79 -13.04 10.68 -27.93
C PRO A 79 -12.49 10.30 -29.29
N GLY A 80 -13.25 9.45 -30.01
CA GLY A 80 -12.89 9.00 -31.35
C GLY A 80 -11.63 8.12 -31.44
N LYS A 81 -11.15 7.58 -30.31
CA LYS A 81 -10.04 6.62 -30.27
C LYS A 81 -10.43 5.38 -29.51
N ASP A 82 -9.70 4.30 -29.79
CA ASP A 82 -9.84 3.04 -29.08
C ASP A 82 -9.58 3.20 -27.59
N VAL A 83 -10.21 2.34 -26.79
CA VAL A 83 -9.88 2.20 -25.37
C VAL A 83 -8.47 1.66 -25.26
N THR A 84 -7.70 2.19 -24.33
CA THR A 84 -6.35 1.73 -24.07
C THR A 84 -6.16 1.42 -22.59
N ALA A 85 -5.65 0.23 -22.30
CA ALA A 85 -5.24 -0.20 -20.99
C ALA A 85 -3.72 -0.09 -20.87
N GLY A 86 -3.24 0.56 -19.83
CA GLY A 86 -1.83 0.80 -19.61
C GLY A 86 -1.40 0.59 -18.17
N CYS A 87 -0.09 0.60 -17.97
CA CYS A 87 0.50 0.55 -16.65
C CYS A 87 1.71 1.48 -16.55
N ARG A 88 2.05 1.85 -15.31
CA ARG A 88 3.29 2.53 -14.95
C ARG A 88 4.00 1.74 -13.86
N VAL A 89 5.21 1.35 -14.14
CA VAL A 89 6.08 0.67 -13.19
C VAL A 89 6.99 1.73 -12.54
N ALA A 90 7.04 1.74 -11.21
CA ALA A 90 7.86 2.70 -10.45
C ALA A 90 7.60 4.17 -10.83
N ARG A 91 6.36 4.54 -11.12
CA ARG A 91 5.93 5.90 -11.53
C ARG A 91 6.61 6.44 -12.79
N LYS A 92 7.11 5.54 -13.65
CA LYS A 92 7.76 5.92 -14.91
C LYS A 92 6.74 6.10 -16.04
N ARG A 93 7.22 6.23 -17.28
CA ARG A 93 6.36 6.43 -18.45
C ARG A 93 5.41 5.27 -18.64
N ARG A 94 4.18 5.56 -19.03
CA ARG A 94 3.12 4.59 -19.33
C ARG A 94 3.57 3.56 -20.37
N LEU A 95 3.24 2.32 -20.09
CA LEU A 95 3.42 1.13 -20.93
C LEU A 95 2.06 0.55 -21.30
N SER A 96 1.99 -0.24 -22.36
CA SER A 96 0.81 -1.08 -22.59
C SER A 96 0.70 -2.15 -21.50
N MET A 97 -0.55 -2.46 -21.09
CA MET A 97 -0.83 -3.55 -20.15
C MET A 97 -0.36 -4.90 -20.69
N PHE A 98 -0.49 -5.13 -22.00
CA PHE A 98 -0.02 -6.36 -22.64
C PHE A 98 1.50 -6.58 -22.50
N VAL A 99 2.29 -5.51 -22.55
CA VAL A 99 3.73 -5.57 -22.29
C VAL A 99 4.02 -6.05 -20.86
N LEU A 100 3.28 -5.55 -19.87
CA LEU A 100 3.45 -6.01 -18.50
C LEU A 100 3.03 -7.47 -18.34
N LEU A 101 1.90 -7.89 -18.90
CA LEU A 101 1.43 -9.27 -18.83
C LEU A 101 2.45 -10.25 -19.45
N ARG A 102 2.99 -9.94 -20.64
CA ARG A 102 4.07 -10.74 -21.25
C ARG A 102 5.32 -10.79 -20.37
N ALA A 103 5.75 -9.67 -19.80
CA ALA A 103 6.92 -9.63 -18.92
C ALA A 103 6.75 -10.49 -17.66
N LEU A 104 5.51 -10.65 -17.17
CA LEU A 104 5.18 -11.52 -16.04
C LEU A 104 5.09 -13.01 -16.41
N GLY A 105 5.17 -13.33 -17.71
CA GLY A 105 5.10 -14.69 -18.22
C GLY A 105 3.72 -15.11 -18.73
N TYR A 106 2.74 -14.20 -18.74
CA TYR A 106 1.44 -14.42 -19.41
C TYR A 106 1.57 -14.04 -20.89
N ASP A 107 2.42 -14.74 -21.59
CA ASP A 107 2.77 -14.51 -23.00
C ASP A 107 2.32 -15.69 -23.88
N GLU A 108 2.45 -15.49 -25.17
CA GLU A 108 2.03 -16.44 -26.19
C GLU A 108 2.82 -17.76 -26.16
N GLN A 109 4.05 -17.74 -25.64
CA GLN A 109 4.91 -18.93 -25.55
C GLN A 109 4.63 -19.75 -24.29
N ASN A 110 4.49 -19.11 -23.13
CA ASN A 110 4.27 -19.79 -21.84
C ASN A 110 2.81 -20.18 -21.63
N HIS A 111 1.87 -19.36 -22.12
CA HIS A 111 0.42 -19.59 -22.04
C HIS A 111 -0.24 -19.39 -23.40
N PRO A 112 -0.13 -20.35 -24.33
CA PRO A 112 -0.71 -20.23 -25.66
C PRO A 112 -2.20 -19.93 -25.66
N GLY A 113 -2.60 -18.92 -26.42
CA GLY A 113 -4.00 -18.49 -26.52
C GLY A 113 -4.55 -17.70 -25.30
N PHE A 114 -3.75 -17.46 -24.24
CA PHE A 114 -4.20 -16.69 -23.08
C PHE A 114 -4.57 -15.25 -23.47
N LEU A 115 -3.68 -14.53 -24.12
CA LEU A 115 -3.92 -13.13 -24.48
C LEU A 115 -5.09 -12.98 -25.48
N GLU A 116 -5.31 -13.96 -26.35
CA GLU A 116 -6.46 -13.99 -27.25
C GLU A 116 -7.78 -14.17 -26.47
N ARG A 117 -7.80 -15.11 -25.50
CA ARG A 117 -8.97 -15.29 -24.61
C ARG A 117 -9.22 -14.04 -23.76
N PHE A 118 -8.15 -13.41 -23.28
CA PHE A 118 -8.20 -12.16 -22.52
C PHE A 118 -8.83 -11.03 -23.35
N VAL A 119 -8.38 -10.82 -24.57
CA VAL A 119 -8.94 -9.79 -25.46
C VAL A 119 -10.37 -10.13 -25.89
N ARG A 120 -10.69 -11.40 -26.13
CA ARG A 120 -12.06 -11.82 -26.44
C ARG A 120 -13.01 -11.53 -25.28
N HIS A 121 -12.57 -11.65 -24.05
CA HIS A 121 -13.37 -11.30 -22.87
C HIS A 121 -13.51 -9.78 -22.70
N PHE A 122 -12.46 -9.03 -23.00
CA PHE A 122 -12.42 -7.58 -23.00
C PHE A 122 -12.36 -7.02 -24.42
N ASP A 123 -13.41 -7.27 -25.20
CA ASP A 123 -13.54 -6.94 -26.63
C ASP A 123 -13.23 -5.49 -26.97
N TYR A 124 -13.51 -4.57 -26.05
CA TYR A 124 -13.19 -3.14 -26.21
C TYR A 124 -11.70 -2.83 -26.26
N LEU A 125 -10.80 -3.79 -25.99
CA LEU A 125 -9.35 -3.68 -26.14
C LEU A 125 -8.83 -4.16 -27.49
N GLU A 126 -9.69 -4.66 -28.37
CA GLU A 126 -9.31 -5.23 -29.68
C GLU A 126 -8.45 -4.25 -30.51
N GLY A 127 -8.84 -2.98 -30.58
CA GLY A 127 -8.10 -1.95 -31.30
C GLY A 127 -6.69 -1.65 -30.71
N GLN A 128 -6.49 -1.88 -29.41
CA GLN A 128 -5.16 -1.84 -28.80
C GLN A 128 -4.39 -3.14 -29.09
N TRP A 129 -5.06 -4.28 -28.97
CA TRP A 129 -4.46 -5.59 -29.22
C TRP A 129 -3.89 -5.73 -30.63
N GLU A 130 -4.60 -5.28 -31.66
CA GLU A 130 -4.11 -5.30 -33.04
C GLU A 130 -2.77 -4.57 -33.23
N LYS A 131 -2.50 -3.55 -32.40
CA LYS A 131 -1.23 -2.81 -32.39
C LYS A 131 -0.14 -3.49 -31.57
N ASP A 132 -0.52 -4.20 -30.54
CA ASP A 132 0.36 -4.80 -29.54
C ASP A 132 0.60 -6.31 -29.76
N ARG A 133 -0.20 -6.96 -30.63
CA ARG A 133 -0.02 -8.38 -30.97
C ARG A 133 1.31 -8.63 -31.70
N LEU A 134 1.84 -9.82 -31.51
CA LEU A 134 3.03 -10.24 -32.23
C LEU A 134 2.75 -10.37 -33.72
N PRO A 135 3.73 -10.07 -34.59
CA PRO A 135 3.56 -10.28 -36.03
C PRO A 135 3.43 -11.77 -36.36
N GLU A 136 2.77 -12.10 -37.45
CA GLU A 136 2.71 -13.49 -37.96
C GLU A 136 4.10 -14.06 -38.17
N GLY A 137 4.30 -15.32 -37.81
CA GLY A 137 5.62 -15.98 -37.93
C GLY A 137 6.63 -15.62 -36.84
N TRP A 138 6.21 -14.98 -35.75
CA TRP A 138 7.10 -14.63 -34.64
C TRP A 138 7.84 -15.85 -34.05
N GLU A 139 7.19 -17.01 -34.00
CA GLU A 139 7.79 -18.27 -33.51
C GLU A 139 9.02 -18.67 -34.32
N ALA A 140 8.90 -18.70 -35.65
CA ALA A 140 9.99 -19.00 -36.54
C ALA A 140 11.14 -17.98 -36.43
N ALA A 141 10.82 -16.70 -36.24
CA ALA A 141 11.83 -15.65 -36.04
C ALA A 141 12.56 -15.80 -34.70
N VAL A 142 11.90 -16.30 -33.65
CA VAL A 142 12.52 -16.62 -32.36
C VAL A 142 13.43 -17.84 -32.49
N GLU A 143 12.96 -18.90 -33.14
CA GLU A 143 13.78 -20.11 -33.42
C GLU A 143 15.01 -19.82 -34.29
N ALA A 144 14.87 -18.94 -35.26
CA ALA A 144 15.99 -18.49 -36.11
C ALA A 144 16.96 -17.53 -35.36
N GLY A 145 16.64 -17.10 -34.16
CA GLY A 145 17.44 -16.13 -33.39
C GLY A 145 17.37 -14.68 -33.92
N GLU A 146 16.47 -14.42 -34.86
CA GLU A 146 16.22 -13.07 -35.39
C GLU A 146 15.45 -12.19 -34.42
N ARG A 147 14.66 -12.80 -33.51
CA ARG A 147 13.86 -12.15 -32.51
C ARG A 147 14.06 -12.81 -31.14
N LYS A 148 13.84 -12.05 -30.06
CA LYS A 148 13.86 -12.61 -28.71
C LYS A 148 12.47 -13.18 -28.36
N ALA A 149 12.45 -14.05 -27.34
CA ALA A 149 11.19 -14.54 -26.79
C ALA A 149 10.26 -13.38 -26.37
N PRO A 150 8.94 -13.53 -26.50
CA PRO A 150 7.98 -12.47 -26.17
C PRO A 150 8.15 -11.88 -24.77
N GLN A 151 8.38 -12.74 -23.78
CA GLN A 151 8.66 -12.32 -22.39
C GLN A 151 9.93 -11.45 -22.31
N ASP A 152 11.00 -11.85 -22.99
CA ASP A 152 12.27 -11.15 -22.94
C ASP A 152 12.20 -9.79 -23.64
N GLU A 153 11.48 -9.67 -24.74
CA GLU A 153 11.22 -8.39 -25.40
C GLU A 153 10.45 -7.44 -24.50
N ALA A 154 9.40 -7.93 -23.84
CA ALA A 154 8.61 -7.15 -22.91
C ALA A 154 9.41 -6.68 -21.68
N LEU A 155 10.25 -7.57 -21.12
CA LEU A 155 11.17 -7.22 -20.03
C LEU A 155 12.13 -6.10 -20.43
N LEU A 156 12.70 -6.17 -21.62
CA LEU A 156 13.61 -5.14 -22.15
C LEU A 156 12.89 -3.81 -22.38
N GLU A 157 11.64 -3.83 -22.82
CA GLU A 157 10.86 -2.62 -23.01
C GLU A 157 10.58 -1.92 -21.66
N ILE A 158 10.21 -2.67 -20.63
CA ILE A 158 10.04 -2.14 -19.26
C ILE A 158 11.36 -1.55 -18.77
N TYR A 159 12.47 -2.29 -18.91
CA TYR A 159 13.79 -1.87 -18.42
C TYR A 159 14.27 -0.56 -19.06
N LYS A 160 14.13 -0.42 -20.39
CA LYS A 160 14.45 0.83 -21.10
C LYS A 160 13.72 2.04 -20.57
N ARG A 161 12.48 1.86 -20.08
CA ARG A 161 11.68 2.97 -19.54
C ARG A 161 12.00 3.28 -18.08
N VAL A 162 12.35 2.26 -17.32
CA VAL A 162 12.69 2.44 -15.90
C VAL A 162 14.11 2.96 -15.72
N ARG A 163 15.05 2.49 -16.55
CA ARG A 163 16.46 2.88 -16.53
C ARG A 163 16.93 3.40 -17.89
N PRO A 164 16.47 4.60 -18.27
CA PRO A 164 16.91 5.21 -19.52
C PRO A 164 18.43 5.53 -19.43
N GLY A 165 19.18 5.11 -20.45
CA GLY A 165 20.63 5.33 -20.51
C GLY A 165 21.51 4.16 -20.09
N GLU A 166 20.95 3.12 -19.47
CA GLU A 166 21.70 1.86 -19.25
C GLU A 166 21.50 0.90 -20.43
N PRO A 167 22.55 0.17 -20.86
CA PRO A 167 22.41 -0.82 -21.92
C PRO A 167 21.46 -1.93 -21.45
N PRO A 168 20.36 -2.21 -22.19
CA PRO A 168 19.38 -3.17 -21.77
C PRO A 168 19.86 -4.60 -22.00
N SER A 169 19.95 -5.42 -20.94
CA SER A 169 20.12 -6.87 -21.01
C SER A 169 18.89 -7.58 -20.42
N VAL A 170 18.57 -8.75 -20.95
CA VAL A 170 17.44 -9.55 -20.47
C VAL A 170 17.61 -9.93 -19.00
N GLU A 171 18.82 -10.32 -18.63
CA GLU A 171 19.15 -10.70 -17.25
C GLU A 171 18.97 -9.55 -16.26
N ALA A 172 19.47 -8.35 -16.62
CA ALA A 172 19.31 -7.15 -15.80
C ALA A 172 17.83 -6.74 -15.70
N ALA A 173 17.07 -6.85 -16.79
CA ALA A 173 15.64 -6.54 -16.80
C ALA A 173 14.83 -7.51 -15.92
N ARG A 174 15.11 -8.81 -16.02
CA ARG A 174 14.49 -9.86 -15.21
C ARG A 174 14.83 -9.69 -13.73
N ALA A 175 16.12 -9.46 -13.42
CA ALA A 175 16.57 -9.19 -12.07
C ALA A 175 15.94 -7.91 -11.48
N TYR A 176 15.79 -6.86 -12.30
CA TYR A 176 15.14 -5.62 -11.86
C TYR A 176 13.69 -5.87 -11.44
N LEU A 177 12.87 -6.50 -12.30
CA LEU A 177 11.46 -6.74 -12.04
C LEU A 177 11.28 -7.64 -10.81
N ARG A 178 12.08 -8.71 -10.72
CA ARG A 178 12.08 -9.63 -9.58
C ARG A 178 12.42 -8.90 -8.28
N ASN A 179 13.51 -8.14 -8.25
CA ASN A 179 13.94 -7.41 -7.06
C ASN A 179 12.98 -6.28 -6.66
N ALA A 180 12.28 -5.67 -7.62
CA ALA A 180 11.40 -4.55 -7.36
C ALA A 180 10.07 -4.96 -6.71
N PHE A 181 9.54 -6.18 -7.02
CA PHE A 181 8.18 -6.58 -6.62
C PHE A 181 8.09 -7.95 -5.96
N PHE A 182 8.99 -8.88 -6.26
CA PHE A 182 8.89 -10.29 -5.88
C PHE A 182 9.97 -10.74 -4.88
N GLU A 183 10.81 -9.83 -4.39
CA GLU A 183 11.81 -10.11 -3.36
C GLU A 183 11.59 -9.26 -2.11
N SER A 184 11.54 -9.92 -0.94
CA SER A 184 11.27 -9.29 0.36
C SER A 184 12.30 -8.25 0.81
N ARG A 185 13.50 -8.27 0.22
CA ARG A 185 14.54 -7.30 0.52
C ARG A 185 14.15 -5.87 0.15
N ARG A 186 13.44 -5.68 -0.97
CA ARG A 186 13.07 -4.38 -1.50
C ARG A 186 11.58 -4.10 -1.48
N TYR A 187 10.77 -5.12 -1.46
CA TYR A 187 9.32 -5.03 -1.48
C TYR A 187 8.70 -5.68 -0.26
N ASP A 188 7.73 -5.03 0.33
CA ASP A 188 7.02 -5.53 1.51
C ASP A 188 5.59 -4.96 1.51
N LEU A 189 4.61 -5.83 1.48
CA LEU A 189 3.19 -5.49 1.64
C LEU A 189 2.80 -5.29 3.09
N SER A 190 3.60 -5.81 4.02
CA SER A 190 3.23 -6.04 5.42
C SER A 190 2.03 -7.00 5.59
N ARG A 191 1.73 -7.36 6.83
CA ARG A 191 0.53 -8.17 7.14
C ARG A 191 -0.77 -7.49 6.72
N VAL A 192 -0.80 -6.16 6.82
CA VAL A 192 -1.99 -5.36 6.47
C VAL A 192 -2.24 -5.38 4.96
N GLY A 193 -1.21 -5.11 4.16
CA GLY A 193 -1.34 -5.12 2.71
C GLY A 193 -1.69 -6.50 2.17
N ARG A 194 -1.09 -7.56 2.75
CA ARG A 194 -1.41 -8.94 2.40
C ARG A 194 -2.87 -9.29 2.71
N TYR A 195 -3.36 -8.92 3.89
CA TYR A 195 -4.77 -9.12 4.26
C TYR A 195 -5.73 -8.40 3.29
N LYS A 196 -5.45 -7.14 2.98
CA LYS A 196 -6.27 -6.32 2.07
C LYS A 196 -6.26 -6.87 0.63
N LEU A 197 -5.10 -7.28 0.12
CA LEU A 197 -4.98 -7.87 -1.21
C LEU A 197 -5.72 -9.21 -1.31
N ASN A 198 -5.50 -10.12 -0.35
CA ASN A 198 -6.16 -11.42 -0.36
C ASN A 198 -7.68 -11.29 -0.28
N ARG A 199 -8.19 -10.38 0.57
CA ARG A 199 -9.64 -10.13 0.69
C ARG A 199 -10.25 -9.59 -0.62
N LYS A 200 -9.54 -8.69 -1.30
CA LYS A 200 -10.06 -8.01 -2.50
C LYS A 200 -9.80 -8.77 -3.79
N LEU A 201 -8.59 -9.30 -3.95
CA LEU A 201 -8.17 -9.95 -5.20
C LEU A 201 -8.32 -11.47 -5.17
N GLY A 202 -8.49 -12.09 -3.99
CA GLY A 202 -8.67 -13.55 -3.89
C GLY A 202 -9.79 -14.07 -4.79
N PRO A 203 -11.03 -13.53 -4.68
CA PRO A 203 -12.12 -13.93 -5.57
C PRO A 203 -11.86 -13.65 -7.05
N GLU A 204 -11.10 -12.60 -7.35
CA GLU A 204 -10.76 -12.24 -8.73
C GLU A 204 -9.71 -13.18 -9.32
N ILE A 205 -8.77 -13.70 -8.51
CA ILE A 205 -7.82 -14.74 -8.95
C ILE A 205 -8.57 -16.01 -9.34
N GLU A 206 -9.54 -16.46 -8.52
CA GLU A 206 -10.39 -17.61 -8.82
C GLU A 206 -11.16 -17.41 -10.12
N ARG A 207 -11.73 -16.23 -10.30
CA ARG A 207 -12.43 -15.87 -11.53
C ARG A 207 -11.51 -15.85 -12.76
N CYS A 208 -10.26 -15.37 -12.62
CA CYS A 208 -9.28 -15.40 -13.70
C CYS A 208 -8.90 -16.82 -14.12
N GLU A 209 -8.79 -17.77 -13.17
CA GLU A 209 -8.53 -19.18 -13.45
C GLU A 209 -9.64 -19.76 -14.32
N GLU A 210 -10.90 -19.51 -13.95
CA GLU A 210 -12.07 -19.99 -14.70
C GLU A 210 -12.21 -19.34 -16.08
N LEU A 211 -12.03 -18.01 -16.19
CA LEU A 211 -12.23 -17.26 -17.43
C LEU A 211 -11.15 -17.55 -18.48
N PHE A 212 -9.92 -17.74 -18.05
CA PHE A 212 -8.79 -17.82 -18.96
C PHE A 212 -8.19 -19.23 -19.06
N ASP A 213 -8.74 -20.19 -18.33
CA ASP A 213 -8.27 -21.58 -18.30
C ASP A 213 -6.75 -21.66 -18.06
N ILE A 214 -6.31 -21.05 -16.94
CA ILE A 214 -4.92 -21.01 -16.48
C ILE A 214 -4.86 -21.31 -14.99
N GLU A 215 -3.81 -21.96 -14.55
CA GLU A 215 -3.53 -22.16 -13.13
C GLU A 215 -2.78 -20.95 -12.58
N LEU A 216 -3.27 -20.38 -11.47
CA LEU A 216 -2.71 -19.21 -10.83
C LEU A 216 -2.22 -19.49 -9.42
N GLU A 217 -1.11 -18.86 -9.06
CA GLU A 217 -0.59 -18.91 -7.68
C GLU A 217 -1.54 -18.18 -6.72
N ARG A 218 -1.90 -18.83 -5.60
CA ARG A 218 -2.65 -18.21 -4.50
C ARG A 218 -1.68 -17.79 -3.41
N PRO A 219 -1.49 -16.48 -3.19
CA PRO A 219 -0.56 -16.00 -2.19
C PRO A 219 -0.94 -16.42 -0.78
N ALA A 220 0.02 -16.97 -0.04
CA ALA A 220 -0.17 -17.35 1.36
C ALA A 220 -0.38 -16.11 2.25
N PRO A 221 -1.12 -16.25 3.38
CA PRO A 221 -1.39 -15.12 4.30
C PRO A 221 -0.16 -14.47 4.92
N ASP A 222 0.96 -15.16 4.94
CA ASP A 222 2.26 -14.69 5.47
C ASP A 222 3.22 -14.18 4.38
N GLN A 223 2.87 -14.31 3.09
CA GLN A 223 3.69 -13.83 1.99
C GLN A 223 3.77 -12.30 1.98
N SER A 224 4.96 -11.77 2.16
CA SER A 224 5.18 -10.31 2.22
C SER A 224 5.36 -9.63 0.85
N VAL A 225 5.60 -10.41 -0.20
CA VAL A 225 5.86 -9.91 -1.56
C VAL A 225 4.66 -10.13 -2.48
N LEU A 226 4.61 -9.35 -3.55
CA LEU A 226 3.57 -9.47 -4.56
C LEU A 226 3.69 -10.80 -5.31
N SER A 227 2.58 -11.32 -5.84
CA SER A 227 2.55 -12.44 -6.78
C SER A 227 2.20 -11.98 -8.19
N ARG A 228 2.51 -12.80 -9.19
CA ARG A 228 2.14 -12.51 -10.57
C ARG A 228 0.62 -12.55 -10.77
N SER A 229 -0.04 -13.49 -10.11
CA SER A 229 -1.49 -13.63 -10.12
C SER A 229 -2.22 -12.40 -9.59
N GLU A 230 -1.70 -11.74 -8.54
CA GLU A 230 -2.28 -10.51 -8.02
C GLU A 230 -2.17 -9.34 -9.00
N VAL A 231 -1.07 -9.28 -9.76
CA VAL A 231 -0.92 -8.26 -10.80
C VAL A 231 -1.94 -8.50 -11.91
N LEU A 232 -2.13 -9.74 -12.35
CA LEU A 232 -3.17 -10.11 -13.33
C LEU A 232 -4.56 -9.80 -12.80
N ALA A 233 -4.88 -10.23 -11.57
CA ALA A 233 -6.18 -9.96 -10.94
C ALA A 233 -6.46 -8.45 -10.78
N THR A 234 -5.43 -7.64 -10.54
CA THR A 234 -5.58 -6.19 -10.51
C THR A 234 -5.92 -5.64 -11.89
N CYS A 235 -5.30 -6.16 -12.95
CA CYS A 235 -5.62 -5.78 -14.33
C CYS A 235 -7.06 -6.14 -14.68
N THR A 236 -7.50 -7.37 -14.41
CA THR A 236 -8.85 -7.85 -14.74
C THR A 236 -9.92 -7.11 -13.95
N TYR A 237 -9.72 -6.92 -12.64
CA TYR A 237 -10.62 -6.12 -11.81
C TYR A 237 -10.82 -4.71 -12.38
N LEU A 238 -9.72 -4.04 -12.76
CA LEU A 238 -9.77 -2.71 -13.36
C LEU A 238 -10.54 -2.70 -14.69
N LEU A 239 -10.35 -3.72 -15.51
CA LEU A 239 -11.03 -3.84 -16.80
C LEU A 239 -12.53 -4.11 -16.64
N HIS A 240 -12.93 -4.99 -15.70
CA HIS A 240 -14.34 -5.19 -15.36
C HIS A 240 -14.99 -3.92 -14.81
N LEU A 241 -14.25 -3.20 -13.94
CA LEU A 241 -14.69 -1.92 -13.42
C LEU A 241 -14.88 -0.87 -14.53
N ALA A 242 -13.96 -0.80 -15.50
CA ALA A 242 -14.04 0.11 -16.65
C ALA A 242 -15.23 -0.22 -17.57
N LYS A 243 -15.57 -1.50 -17.69
CA LYS A 243 -16.76 -1.99 -18.43
C LYS A 243 -18.07 -1.69 -17.70
N GLY A 244 -18.01 -1.42 -16.38
CA GLY A 244 -19.17 -1.17 -15.54
C GLY A 244 -19.91 -2.45 -15.13
N GLU A 245 -19.21 -3.56 -15.00
CA GLU A 245 -19.78 -4.83 -14.56
C GLU A 245 -20.28 -4.78 -13.11
N PRO A 246 -21.42 -5.40 -12.80
CA PRO A 246 -21.93 -5.46 -11.43
C PRO A 246 -20.96 -6.16 -10.49
N GLY A 247 -20.83 -5.64 -9.26
CA GLY A 247 -19.94 -6.20 -8.24
C GLY A 247 -18.57 -5.52 -8.16
N TYR A 248 -18.17 -4.76 -9.16
CA TYR A 248 -16.93 -4.00 -9.15
C TYR A 248 -17.20 -2.55 -8.73
N ARG A 249 -16.41 -2.06 -7.76
CA ARG A 249 -16.64 -0.73 -7.17
C ARG A 249 -15.34 0.06 -7.12
N LEU A 250 -15.47 1.37 -7.30
CA LEU A 250 -14.40 2.33 -6.99
C LEU A 250 -14.20 2.41 -5.47
N ASP A 251 -12.97 2.61 -5.07
CA ASP A 251 -12.62 2.80 -3.67
C ASP A 251 -12.61 4.29 -3.31
N ASP A 252 -13.08 4.57 -2.11
CA ASP A 252 -12.90 5.88 -1.49
C ASP A 252 -11.59 5.90 -0.69
N GLN A 253 -10.69 6.83 -1.03
CA GLN A 253 -9.40 6.97 -0.35
C GLN A 253 -9.52 7.48 1.07
N ASP A 254 -10.56 8.27 1.34
CA ASP A 254 -10.74 8.94 2.63
C ASP A 254 -11.54 8.11 3.62
N HIS A 255 -12.08 6.98 3.15
CA HIS A 255 -12.73 5.98 3.99
C HIS A 255 -11.77 5.32 4.97
N PHE A 256 -12.15 5.17 6.26
CA PHE A 256 -11.30 4.54 7.27
C PHE A 256 -10.99 3.06 7.02
N ALA A 257 -11.67 2.40 6.11
CA ALA A 257 -11.26 1.10 5.56
C ALA A 257 -9.94 1.17 4.77
N ASN A 258 -9.60 2.34 4.22
CA ASN A 258 -8.42 2.58 3.39
C ASN A 258 -7.38 3.49 4.07
N ARG A 259 -7.69 3.99 5.25
CA ARG A 259 -6.78 4.78 6.10
C ARG A 259 -6.55 4.04 7.41
N ARG A 260 -5.30 3.91 7.80
CA ARG A 260 -4.89 3.22 9.02
C ARG A 260 -4.02 4.10 9.89
N ILE A 261 -3.93 3.73 11.15
CA ILE A 261 -3.03 4.36 12.11
C ILE A 261 -1.69 3.64 12.08
N ARG A 262 -0.63 4.42 11.96
CA ARG A 262 0.74 4.01 12.24
C ARG A 262 1.06 4.45 13.66
N SER A 263 1.06 3.49 14.59
CA SER A 263 1.30 3.76 16.01
C SER A 263 2.78 3.98 16.31
N VAL A 264 3.07 4.36 17.55
CA VAL A 264 4.43 4.66 18.04
C VAL A 264 5.42 3.53 17.76
N GLY A 265 5.04 2.28 18.04
CA GLY A 265 5.92 1.12 17.83
C GLY A 265 6.34 0.97 16.37
N GLU A 266 5.41 1.15 15.42
CA GLU A 266 5.70 1.08 13.99
C GLU A 266 6.59 2.25 13.51
N LEU A 267 6.37 3.46 14.04
CA LEU A 267 7.21 4.61 13.73
C LEU A 267 8.65 4.39 14.16
N ILE A 268 8.86 3.88 15.37
CA ILE A 268 10.20 3.59 15.91
C ILE A 268 10.83 2.41 15.14
N GLN A 269 10.08 1.35 14.86
CA GLN A 269 10.55 0.21 14.06
C GLN A 269 11.11 0.66 12.71
N ASN A 270 10.47 1.61 12.05
CA ASN A 270 10.94 2.15 10.78
C ASN A 270 12.29 2.88 10.94
N GLN A 271 12.49 3.61 12.03
CA GLN A 271 13.78 4.28 12.29
C GLN A 271 14.90 3.28 12.59
N VAL A 272 14.61 2.25 13.40
CA VAL A 272 15.55 1.17 13.65
C VAL A 272 15.94 0.47 12.35
N ARG A 273 14.98 0.18 11.48
CA ARG A 273 15.23 -0.42 10.16
C ARG A 273 16.13 0.44 9.29
N ILE A 274 15.93 1.76 9.26
CA ILE A 274 16.78 2.71 8.53
C ILE A 274 18.20 2.67 9.10
N GLY A 275 18.32 2.71 10.41
CA GLY A 275 19.62 2.64 11.10
C GLY A 275 20.37 1.33 10.81
N LEU A 276 19.67 0.19 10.87
CA LEU A 276 20.23 -1.13 10.55
C LEU A 276 20.65 -1.24 9.09
N SER A 277 19.86 -0.72 8.17
CA SER A 277 20.21 -0.72 6.73
C SER A 277 21.44 0.12 6.43
N ARG A 278 21.59 1.26 7.09
CA ARG A 278 22.81 2.08 7.01
C ARG A 278 24.03 1.34 7.61
N MET A 279 23.84 0.66 8.74
CA MET A 279 24.87 -0.15 9.37
C MET A 279 25.28 -1.34 8.47
N GLU A 280 24.33 -2.08 7.90
CA GLU A 280 24.60 -3.18 6.95
C GLU A 280 25.51 -2.73 5.81
N ARG A 281 25.24 -1.55 5.23
CA ARG A 281 26.06 -1.01 4.14
C ARG A 281 27.51 -0.79 4.60
N VAL A 282 27.71 -0.21 5.78
CA VAL A 282 29.04 0.02 6.34
C VAL A 282 29.75 -1.30 6.67
N VAL A 283 29.03 -2.29 7.22
CA VAL A 283 29.59 -3.62 7.47
C VAL A 283 30.06 -4.28 6.19
N ARG A 284 29.24 -4.23 5.13
CA ARG A 284 29.57 -4.79 3.81
C ARG A 284 30.81 -4.13 3.21
N GLU A 285 30.92 -2.81 3.31
CA GLU A 285 32.09 -2.06 2.86
C GLU A 285 33.35 -2.47 3.65
N ARG A 286 33.27 -2.59 4.97
CA ARG A 286 34.40 -3.03 5.80
C ARG A 286 34.82 -4.46 5.51
N MET A 287 33.89 -5.36 5.28
CA MET A 287 34.18 -6.75 4.90
C MET A 287 34.99 -6.88 3.59
N THR A 288 34.82 -5.91 2.68
CA THR A 288 35.57 -5.91 1.41
C THR A 288 36.95 -5.22 1.50
N THR A 289 37.14 -4.36 2.50
CA THR A 289 38.35 -3.51 2.61
C THR A 289 39.31 -3.93 3.70
N GLN A 290 38.89 -4.71 4.70
CA GLN A 290 39.72 -5.14 5.82
C GLN A 290 40.28 -6.54 5.63
N ASP A 291 41.47 -6.79 6.26
CA ASP A 291 42.07 -8.11 6.26
C ASP A 291 41.24 -9.13 7.03
N VAL A 292 41.03 -10.29 6.39
CA VAL A 292 40.15 -11.38 6.89
C VAL A 292 40.61 -11.88 8.28
N GLU A 293 41.89 -11.86 8.59
CA GLU A 293 42.41 -12.34 9.87
C GLU A 293 42.10 -11.41 11.07
N SER A 294 41.91 -10.12 10.79
CA SER A 294 41.63 -9.10 11.82
C SER A 294 40.11 -8.87 12.05
N ILE A 295 39.26 -9.47 11.26
CA ILE A 295 37.82 -9.28 11.31
C ILE A 295 37.21 -9.94 12.56
N THR A 296 36.51 -9.13 13.36
CA THR A 296 35.67 -9.58 14.46
C THR A 296 34.31 -8.87 14.37
N PRO A 297 33.22 -9.44 14.97
CA PRO A 297 31.91 -8.77 14.97
C PRO A 297 31.96 -7.32 15.51
N THR A 298 32.75 -7.08 16.55
CA THR A 298 32.92 -5.74 17.16
C THR A 298 33.65 -4.75 16.27
N THR A 299 34.60 -5.19 15.44
CA THR A 299 35.32 -4.31 14.49
C THR A 299 34.50 -3.95 13.27
N LEU A 300 33.62 -4.86 12.85
CA LEU A 300 32.74 -4.66 11.69
C LEU A 300 31.54 -3.77 12.01
N ILE A 301 30.91 -4.00 13.16
CA ILE A 301 29.65 -3.35 13.52
C ILE A 301 29.90 -1.95 14.05
N ASN A 302 29.33 -0.95 13.38
CA ASN A 302 29.27 0.43 13.84
C ASN A 302 27.83 0.76 14.24
N ILE A 303 27.61 1.00 15.53
CA ILE A 303 26.28 1.28 16.09
C ILE A 303 25.80 2.71 15.84
N ARG A 304 26.70 3.64 15.49
CA ARG A 304 26.39 5.07 15.34
C ARG A 304 25.20 5.35 14.41
N PRO A 305 25.04 4.69 13.25
CA PRO A 305 23.90 4.93 12.37
C PRO A 305 22.55 4.59 13.01
N VAL A 306 22.49 3.55 13.85
CA VAL A 306 21.27 3.14 14.56
C VAL A 306 20.92 4.14 15.64
N VAL A 307 21.89 4.48 16.48
CA VAL A 307 21.73 5.47 17.57
C VAL A 307 21.36 6.84 17.00
N ALA A 308 21.99 7.25 15.88
CA ALA A 308 21.70 8.51 15.23
C ALA A 308 20.27 8.56 14.68
N ALA A 309 19.78 7.50 14.04
CA ALA A 309 18.42 7.43 13.50
C ALA A 309 17.37 7.56 14.62
N ILE A 310 17.57 6.88 15.75
CA ILE A 310 16.67 6.97 16.91
C ILE A 310 16.70 8.38 17.52
N LYS A 311 17.90 8.94 17.74
CA LYS A 311 18.03 10.30 18.28
C LYS A 311 17.42 11.36 17.35
N GLU A 312 17.62 11.23 16.05
CA GLU A 312 17.03 12.11 15.05
C GLU A 312 15.49 12.07 15.09
N PHE A 313 14.91 10.87 15.20
CA PHE A 313 13.45 10.72 15.30
C PHE A 313 12.89 11.43 16.53
N PHE A 314 13.39 11.12 17.72
CA PHE A 314 12.87 11.73 18.95
C PHE A 314 13.16 13.23 19.06
N GLY A 315 14.26 13.71 18.50
CA GLY A 315 14.69 15.12 18.58
C GLY A 315 14.04 16.02 17.53
N THR A 316 13.90 15.55 16.30
CA THR A 316 13.58 16.42 15.15
C THR A 316 12.34 16.00 14.36
N SER A 317 11.78 14.79 14.58
CA SER A 317 10.57 14.37 13.90
C SER A 317 9.38 15.26 14.26
N GLN A 318 8.58 15.61 13.25
CA GLN A 318 7.31 16.33 13.41
C GLN A 318 6.30 15.57 14.30
N LEU A 319 6.41 14.24 14.38
CA LEU A 319 5.54 13.39 15.18
C LEU A 319 5.99 13.25 16.63
N SER A 320 7.25 13.55 16.94
CA SER A 320 7.76 13.60 18.31
C SER A 320 7.64 15.03 18.85
N GLN A 321 6.65 15.26 19.70
CA GLN A 321 6.29 16.59 20.18
C GLN A 321 6.50 16.72 21.68
N PHE A 322 6.77 17.95 22.17
CA PHE A 322 6.68 18.23 23.58
C PHE A 322 5.27 17.96 24.09
N MET A 323 5.17 17.30 25.23
CA MET A 323 3.85 17.01 25.82
C MET A 323 3.19 18.28 26.31
N ASP A 324 1.91 18.46 25.95
CA ASP A 324 1.05 19.49 26.52
C ASP A 324 0.80 19.15 28.00
N GLN A 325 1.23 20.02 28.91
CA GLN A 325 1.16 19.80 30.37
C GLN A 325 0.41 20.92 31.11
N VAL A 326 -0.43 21.68 30.43
CA VAL A 326 -1.22 22.74 31.04
C VAL A 326 -2.12 22.16 32.16
N ASN A 327 -2.73 21.02 31.87
CA ASN A 327 -3.52 20.23 32.83
C ASN A 327 -3.50 18.74 32.40
N PRO A 328 -3.94 17.81 33.26
CA PRO A 328 -3.96 16.38 32.90
C PRO A 328 -4.78 16.02 31.66
N LEU A 329 -5.87 16.75 31.40
CA LEU A 329 -6.71 16.52 30.23
C LEU A 329 -5.99 16.90 28.94
N SER A 330 -5.23 18.00 28.91
CA SER A 330 -4.45 18.38 27.72
C SER A 330 -3.37 17.34 27.38
N GLY A 331 -2.75 16.74 28.38
CA GLY A 331 -1.81 15.63 28.18
C GLY A 331 -2.51 14.37 27.65
N LEU A 332 -3.72 14.06 28.11
CA LEU A 332 -4.51 12.92 27.65
C LEU A 332 -4.92 13.11 26.18
N THR A 333 -5.46 14.26 25.82
CA THR A 333 -5.86 14.57 24.44
C THR A 333 -4.67 14.59 23.50
N HIS A 334 -3.52 15.07 23.93
CA HIS A 334 -2.28 15.04 23.12
C HIS A 334 -1.86 13.61 22.76
N ARG A 335 -1.95 12.66 23.69
CA ARG A 335 -1.62 11.25 23.44
C ARG A 335 -2.64 10.55 22.53
N ARG A 336 -3.88 11.02 22.49
CA ARG A 336 -4.94 10.50 21.59
C ARG A 336 -5.02 11.21 20.24
N ARG A 337 -4.10 12.15 19.96
CA ARG A 337 -4.05 12.89 18.70
C ARG A 337 -3.69 11.99 17.54
N LEU A 338 -4.30 12.25 16.39
CA LEU A 338 -4.03 11.58 15.11
C LEU A 338 -3.57 12.65 14.12
N SER A 339 -2.40 12.44 13.50
CA SER A 339 -1.85 13.39 12.52
C SER A 339 -1.73 12.73 11.15
N ALA A 340 -2.28 13.34 10.11
CA ALA A 340 -2.07 12.93 8.72
C ALA A 340 -0.74 13.44 8.15
N LEU A 341 -0.03 14.30 8.89
CA LEU A 341 1.23 14.92 8.51
C LEU A 341 2.45 14.04 8.86
N GLY A 342 3.60 14.44 8.41
CA GLY A 342 4.87 13.81 8.75
C GLY A 342 5.44 12.90 7.66
N PRO A 343 6.57 12.24 7.92
CA PRO A 343 7.25 11.38 6.96
C PRO A 343 6.35 10.23 6.49
N GLY A 344 6.18 10.10 5.17
CA GLY A 344 5.28 9.10 4.58
C GLY A 344 3.79 9.43 4.67
N GLY A 345 3.42 10.59 5.22
CA GLY A 345 2.08 11.14 5.26
C GLY A 345 1.86 12.26 4.23
N LEU A 346 0.86 13.10 4.47
CA LEU A 346 0.50 14.22 3.62
C LEU A 346 1.34 15.45 3.93
N SER A 347 1.55 16.32 2.92
CA SER A 347 2.02 17.69 3.13
C SER A 347 0.83 18.65 3.14
N ARG A 348 0.95 19.75 3.89
CA ARG A 348 -0.12 20.74 4.01
C ARG A 348 -0.55 21.31 2.66
N GLU A 349 0.41 21.58 1.79
CA GLU A 349 0.20 22.20 0.48
C GLU A 349 -0.47 21.27 -0.52
N ARG A 350 -0.27 19.92 -0.36
CA ARG A 350 -0.81 18.91 -1.24
C ARG A 350 -2.13 18.31 -0.74
N ALA A 351 -2.52 18.61 0.49
CA ALA A 351 -3.78 18.16 1.07
C ALA A 351 -4.93 19.01 0.53
N GLY A 352 -5.76 18.42 -0.32
CA GLY A 352 -7.00 19.04 -0.82
C GLY A 352 -8.09 19.13 0.25
N PHE A 353 -9.25 19.67 -0.14
CA PHE A 353 -10.41 19.76 0.75
C PHE A 353 -10.95 18.38 1.15
N GLU A 354 -10.96 17.42 0.24
CA GLU A 354 -11.54 16.08 0.46
C GLU A 354 -10.91 15.36 1.67
N VAL A 355 -9.57 15.43 1.80
CA VAL A 355 -8.85 14.80 2.93
C VAL A 355 -9.12 15.53 4.26
N ARG A 356 -9.51 16.80 4.21
CA ARG A 356 -9.77 17.65 5.39
C ARG A 356 -11.22 17.59 5.87
N ASP A 357 -12.13 17.13 5.01
CA ASP A 357 -13.54 17.01 5.33
C ASP A 357 -13.81 15.87 6.30
N VAL A 358 -14.95 15.94 6.98
CA VAL A 358 -15.44 14.85 7.81
C VAL A 358 -16.14 13.83 6.91
N HIS A 359 -15.60 12.62 6.89
CA HIS A 359 -16.17 11.51 6.16
C HIS A 359 -17.16 10.74 7.07
N PHE A 360 -18.19 10.10 6.50
CA PHE A 360 -19.16 9.34 7.30
C PHE A 360 -18.51 8.20 8.12
N SER A 361 -17.43 7.59 7.62
CA SER A 361 -16.68 6.55 8.34
C SER A 361 -15.93 7.06 9.57
N HIS A 362 -15.91 8.39 9.82
CA HIS A 362 -15.37 8.97 11.05
C HIS A 362 -16.24 8.68 12.28
N TYR A 363 -17.50 8.34 12.07
CA TYR A 363 -18.44 8.07 13.16
C TYR A 363 -17.91 6.98 14.10
N GLY A 364 -17.83 7.31 15.40
CA GLY A 364 -17.26 6.41 16.41
C GLY A 364 -15.76 6.17 16.35
N ARG A 365 -15.03 6.77 15.38
CA ARG A 365 -13.59 6.57 15.15
C ARG A 365 -12.76 7.83 15.36
N MET A 366 -13.14 8.92 14.74
CA MET A 366 -12.43 10.19 14.83
C MET A 366 -13.39 11.32 15.17
N CYS A 367 -13.04 12.15 16.14
CA CYS A 367 -13.87 13.27 16.54
C CYS A 367 -14.02 14.28 15.39
N PRO A 368 -15.26 14.65 15.00
CA PRO A 368 -15.46 15.58 13.90
C PRO A 368 -15.23 17.04 14.29
N ILE A 369 -15.13 17.35 15.60
CA ILE A 369 -15.04 18.71 16.13
C ILE A 369 -13.62 19.07 16.54
N GLU A 370 -12.89 18.13 17.13
CA GLU A 370 -11.54 18.38 17.65
C GLU A 370 -10.51 18.38 16.51
N THR A 371 -10.27 19.55 15.93
CA THR A 371 -9.27 19.81 14.89
C THR A 371 -8.72 21.21 15.05
N PRO A 372 -7.46 21.48 14.69
CA PRO A 372 -6.89 22.82 14.70
C PRO A 372 -7.61 23.76 13.73
N GLU A 373 -7.57 25.04 14.05
CA GLU A 373 -7.91 26.12 13.10
C GLU A 373 -6.70 26.49 12.24
N GLY A 374 -6.93 26.90 11.00
CA GLY A 374 -5.89 27.34 10.07
C GLY A 374 -5.34 26.23 9.16
N PRO A 375 -4.03 26.25 8.82
CA PRO A 375 -3.47 25.40 7.75
C PRO A 375 -3.55 23.90 8.00
N ASN A 376 -3.68 23.47 9.26
CA ASN A 376 -3.74 22.06 9.66
C ASN A 376 -5.18 21.54 9.87
N ILE A 377 -6.20 22.32 9.56
CA ILE A 377 -7.60 21.91 9.71
C ILE A 377 -7.84 20.59 8.97
N GLY A 378 -8.52 19.65 9.62
CA GLY A 378 -8.83 18.32 9.06
C GLY A 378 -7.65 17.36 8.93
N LEU A 379 -6.39 17.83 9.07
CA LEU A 379 -5.19 16.98 8.98
C LEU A 379 -4.72 16.47 10.34
N ILE A 380 -5.13 17.13 11.40
CA ILE A 380 -4.89 16.71 12.78
C ILE A 380 -6.25 16.59 13.45
N GLY A 381 -6.50 15.46 14.08
CA GLY A 381 -7.74 15.18 14.82
C GLY A 381 -7.45 14.36 16.06
N ALA A 382 -8.50 13.86 16.69
CA ALA A 382 -8.42 13.05 17.88
C ALA A 382 -9.21 11.74 17.72
N LEU A 383 -8.70 10.67 18.31
CA LEU A 383 -9.39 9.40 18.40
C LEU A 383 -10.67 9.54 19.22
N ALA A 384 -11.78 9.04 18.72
CA ALA A 384 -13.05 9.03 19.45
C ALA A 384 -12.90 8.28 20.78
N THR A 385 -13.74 8.63 21.76
CA THR A 385 -13.61 8.14 23.14
C THR A 385 -13.61 6.61 23.23
N TYR A 386 -14.47 5.94 22.49
CA TYR A 386 -14.58 4.48 22.45
C TYR A 386 -13.90 3.82 21.24
N GLY A 387 -13.30 4.62 20.36
CA GLY A 387 -12.55 4.10 19.23
C GLY A 387 -11.33 3.31 19.71
N GLN A 388 -11.09 2.14 19.12
CA GLN A 388 -9.93 1.30 19.36
C GLN A 388 -9.16 1.06 18.06
N VAL A 389 -7.88 0.76 18.18
CA VAL A 389 -7.02 0.45 17.04
C VAL A 389 -6.77 -1.05 17.03
N ASN A 390 -7.13 -1.71 15.95
CA ASN A 390 -6.93 -3.14 15.81
C ASN A 390 -5.46 -3.50 15.48
N PRO A 391 -5.08 -4.79 15.50
CA PRO A 391 -3.71 -5.23 15.19
C PRO A 391 -3.20 -4.85 13.80
N PHE A 392 -4.09 -4.53 12.86
CA PHE A 392 -3.76 -4.04 11.53
C PHE A 392 -3.62 -2.52 11.44
N GLY A 393 -4.00 -1.80 12.50
CA GLY A 393 -3.94 -0.34 12.57
C GLY A 393 -5.23 0.36 12.14
N PHE A 394 -6.31 -0.36 11.82
CA PHE A 394 -7.61 0.26 11.54
C PHE A 394 -8.32 0.63 12.83
N ILE A 395 -9.09 1.72 12.77
CA ILE A 395 -9.90 2.14 13.91
C ILE A 395 -11.22 1.39 13.88
N GLU A 396 -11.54 0.75 14.99
CA GLU A 396 -12.79 0.05 15.24
C GLU A 396 -13.69 0.84 16.16
N SER A 397 -14.99 0.71 15.94
CA SER A 397 -16.03 1.32 16.77
C SER A 397 -16.89 0.23 17.42
N PRO A 398 -17.31 0.41 18.70
CA PRO A 398 -18.11 -0.59 19.40
C PRO A 398 -19.58 -0.50 19.00
N TYR A 399 -20.20 -1.65 18.82
CA TYR A 399 -21.62 -1.82 18.52
C TYR A 399 -22.24 -2.91 19.39
N ARG A 400 -23.49 -2.72 19.82
CA ARG A 400 -24.28 -3.77 20.43
C ARG A 400 -24.89 -4.65 19.33
N VAL A 401 -24.82 -5.94 19.52
CA VAL A 401 -25.43 -6.91 18.60
C VAL A 401 -26.95 -6.87 18.77
N VAL A 402 -27.67 -6.83 17.64
CA VAL A 402 -29.13 -6.92 17.61
C VAL A 402 -29.52 -8.27 17.03
N THR A 403 -30.27 -9.06 17.78
CA THR A 403 -30.76 -10.38 17.38
C THR A 403 -32.27 -10.37 17.37
N ASN A 404 -32.89 -10.69 16.22
CA ASN A 404 -34.33 -10.70 16.03
C ASN A 404 -35.03 -9.37 16.48
N GLY A 405 -34.39 -8.25 16.17
CA GLY A 405 -34.89 -6.92 16.51
C GLY A 405 -34.65 -6.49 17.99
N LYS A 406 -34.09 -7.37 18.82
CA LYS A 406 -33.80 -7.06 20.23
C LYS A 406 -32.33 -6.73 20.43
N VAL A 407 -32.04 -5.64 21.13
CA VAL A 407 -30.67 -5.25 21.48
C VAL A 407 -30.15 -6.17 22.58
N THR A 408 -28.97 -6.72 22.37
CA THR A 408 -28.26 -7.56 23.34
C THR A 408 -27.21 -6.77 24.11
N ASP A 409 -26.66 -7.37 25.17
CA ASP A 409 -25.52 -6.79 25.91
C ASP A 409 -24.15 -7.14 25.32
N GLU A 410 -24.14 -7.92 24.24
CA GLU A 410 -22.92 -8.28 23.53
C GLU A 410 -22.41 -7.08 22.74
N ILE A 411 -21.12 -6.74 22.94
CA ILE A 411 -20.45 -5.63 22.26
C ILE A 411 -19.42 -6.22 21.30
N VAL A 412 -19.53 -5.84 20.04
CA VAL A 412 -18.55 -6.17 18.99
C VAL A 412 -17.89 -4.90 18.51
N TYR A 413 -16.58 -4.98 18.20
CA TYR A 413 -15.85 -3.89 17.59
C TYR A 413 -15.74 -4.16 16.10
N LEU A 414 -16.18 -3.20 15.29
CA LEU A 414 -16.20 -3.30 13.84
C LEU A 414 -15.29 -2.25 13.19
N ALA A 415 -14.46 -2.69 12.27
CA ALA A 415 -13.76 -1.81 11.35
C ALA A 415 -14.74 -1.17 10.36
N ALA A 416 -14.32 -0.11 9.66
CA ALA A 416 -15.24 0.66 8.83
C ALA A 416 -15.78 -0.15 7.62
N ASP A 417 -15.02 -1.09 7.10
CA ASP A 417 -15.43 -1.98 6.01
C ASP A 417 -16.35 -3.10 6.48
N GLU A 418 -16.21 -3.55 7.72
CA GLU A 418 -17.10 -4.53 8.34
C GLU A 418 -18.44 -3.91 8.71
N GLU A 419 -18.41 -2.66 9.20
CA GLU A 419 -19.62 -1.90 9.55
C GLU A 419 -20.56 -1.71 8.35
N GLU A 420 -20.03 -1.50 7.14
CA GLU A 420 -20.83 -1.34 5.93
C GLU A 420 -21.66 -2.59 5.54
N GLU A 421 -21.32 -3.75 6.07
CA GLU A 421 -22.07 -5.00 5.84
C GLU A 421 -23.36 -5.07 6.70
N TYR A 422 -23.51 -4.16 7.66
CA TYR A 422 -24.64 -4.15 8.60
C TYR A 422 -25.50 -2.88 8.48
N VAL A 423 -26.75 -3.00 8.88
CA VAL A 423 -27.62 -1.85 9.11
C VAL A 423 -27.43 -1.41 10.55
N VAL A 424 -26.93 -0.20 10.73
CA VAL A 424 -26.56 0.35 12.03
C VAL A 424 -27.59 1.38 12.49
N ALA A 425 -28.09 1.23 13.71
CA ALA A 425 -28.90 2.23 14.39
C ALA A 425 -28.05 3.04 15.38
N GLN A 426 -28.42 4.29 15.62
CA GLN A 426 -27.77 5.12 16.62
C GLN A 426 -28.06 4.61 18.03
N ALA A 427 -27.13 4.85 18.97
CA ALA A 427 -27.27 4.42 20.35
C ALA A 427 -28.52 5.02 21.09
N ASN A 428 -28.99 6.18 20.63
CA ASN A 428 -30.17 6.87 21.15
C ASN A 428 -31.45 6.61 20.33
N ALA A 429 -31.42 5.64 19.40
CA ALA A 429 -32.62 5.28 18.65
C ALA A 429 -33.71 4.81 19.61
N PRO A 430 -34.98 5.22 19.39
CA PRO A 430 -36.08 4.83 20.26
C PRO A 430 -36.30 3.31 20.21
N LEU A 431 -36.38 2.70 21.37
CA LEU A 431 -36.68 1.27 21.54
C LEU A 431 -38.05 1.14 22.23
N HIS A 432 -38.75 0.06 21.96
CA HIS A 432 -39.90 -0.34 22.75
C HIS A 432 -39.49 -0.77 24.17
N ASP A 433 -40.41 -0.80 25.11
CA ASP A 433 -40.19 -1.16 26.51
C ASP A 433 -39.52 -2.55 26.69
N ASN A 434 -39.71 -3.43 25.75
CA ASN A 434 -39.10 -4.76 25.70
C ASN A 434 -37.67 -4.79 25.11
N GLY A 435 -37.11 -3.62 24.76
CA GLY A 435 -35.79 -3.49 24.18
C GLY A 435 -35.68 -3.86 22.67
N THR A 436 -36.80 -3.86 21.95
CA THR A 436 -36.83 -4.07 20.50
C THR A 436 -36.96 -2.76 19.73
N PHE A 437 -36.47 -2.76 18.48
CA PHE A 437 -36.74 -1.68 17.52
C PHE A 437 -38.16 -1.74 17.00
#